data_8e3358ff1c4c5ca97e2361160506d076
#
_entry.id   8e3358ff1c4c5ca97e2361160506d076
#
_cell.length_a   1.000
_cell.length_b   1.000
_cell.length_c   1.000
_cell.angle_alpha   90.00
_cell.angle_beta   90.00
_cell.angle_gamma   90.00
#
_symmetry.space_group_name_H-M   'P 1'
#
loop_
_entity.id
_entity.type
_entity.pdbx_description
1 polymer ?
#
loop_
_entity_poly.entity_id
_entity_poly.type
_entity_poly.pdbx_seq_one_letter_code
_entity_poly.pdbx_strand_id
1 'polypeptide(L)'
;MKTIKLFFVITFLTIFSSSCRQQPSYTIMGTVAQSELEGKKVFLIINGWTSGKDAIIDSTIIANGVYTFKGYTETPKYCCITINPDDRENMIRTFVVLENAKIHVDINAKKETTISGTAYNDQFQKFQESLRGPDQKWRKAASALRAGTQAGTLSPDQEKNLLKESAKYRKDRDSLIFNFIKNNINNPGAWSELHNCAVFLSVEKLKELIAGANEQTMKIHEVVEIQKRIKALEKTAIGQPFTDLSMSDPDGKEIALSDYTGKGKYVLVDFWASWCGPCRAEMPNVVAAYHKYKDKGLEIIGIANMNRG
;
A
#
# COMPACT_ATOMS: atom_id res chain seq x y z
N MET A 1 -82.59 21.37 -40.52
CA MET A 1 -81.61 21.97 -39.61
C MET A 1 -80.72 20.84 -39.02
N LYS A 2 -79.51 20.67 -39.56
CA LYS A 2 -78.56 19.63 -39.07
C LYS A 2 -77.48 20.37 -38.27
N THR A 3 -77.44 20.13 -36.95
CA THR A 3 -76.43 20.66 -36.04
C THR A 3 -75.15 19.81 -36.15
N ILE A 4 -74.05 20.45 -36.60
CA ILE A 4 -72.73 19.84 -36.64
C ILE A 4 -72.11 20.05 -35.25
N LYS A 5 -71.81 18.95 -34.55
CA LYS A 5 -71.02 18.95 -33.31
C LYS A 5 -69.54 18.93 -33.71
N LEU A 6 -68.82 20.00 -33.43
CA LEU A 6 -67.38 20.12 -33.59
C LEU A 6 -66.69 19.46 -32.40
N PHE A 7 -66.00 18.35 -32.63
CA PHE A 7 -65.14 17.70 -31.59
C PHE A 7 -63.75 18.36 -31.65
N PHE A 8 -63.41 19.09 -30.59
CA PHE A 8 -62.05 19.57 -30.35
C PHE A 8 -61.22 18.43 -29.77
N VAL A 9 -60.27 17.87 -30.53
CA VAL A 9 -59.28 16.91 -30.07
C VAL A 9 -58.10 17.73 -29.54
N ILE A 10 -57.96 17.85 -28.21
CA ILE A 10 -56.79 18.45 -27.57
C ILE A 10 -55.69 17.37 -27.53
N THR A 11 -54.73 17.46 -28.45
CA THR A 11 -53.55 16.62 -28.44
C THR A 11 -52.59 17.11 -27.33
N PHE A 12 -52.52 16.40 -26.23
CA PHE A 12 -51.58 16.68 -25.17
C PHE A 12 -50.18 16.24 -25.60
N LEU A 13 -49.35 17.17 -26.05
CA LEU A 13 -47.96 16.93 -26.41
C LEU A 13 -47.14 16.80 -25.12
N THR A 14 -46.97 15.56 -24.63
CA THR A 14 -46.05 15.28 -23.51
C THR A 14 -44.62 15.44 -24.01
N ILE A 15 -44.01 16.56 -23.69
CA ILE A 15 -42.58 16.78 -23.87
C ILE A 15 -41.85 15.91 -22.84
N PHE A 16 -41.41 14.74 -23.29
CA PHE A 16 -40.42 13.94 -22.56
C PHE A 16 -39.11 14.72 -22.57
N SER A 17 -38.87 15.53 -21.55
CA SER A 17 -37.54 16.04 -21.25
C SER A 17 -36.68 14.87 -20.80
N SER A 18 -35.99 14.20 -21.72
CA SER A 18 -34.92 13.27 -21.44
C SER A 18 -33.82 14.08 -20.74
N SER A 19 -33.89 14.15 -19.42
CA SER A 19 -32.78 14.59 -18.58
C SER A 19 -31.65 13.58 -18.82
N CYS A 20 -30.74 13.93 -19.72
CA CYS A 20 -29.50 13.21 -19.91
C CYS A 20 -28.73 13.36 -18.57
N ARG A 21 -28.93 12.43 -17.63
CA ARG A 21 -28.09 12.33 -16.42
C ARG A 21 -26.70 12.01 -16.94
N GLN A 22 -25.88 13.05 -17.06
CA GLN A 22 -24.46 12.88 -17.35
C GLN A 22 -23.89 11.96 -16.26
N GLN A 23 -23.35 10.81 -16.66
CA GLN A 23 -22.72 9.92 -15.71
C GLN A 23 -21.63 10.69 -14.96
N PRO A 24 -21.55 10.58 -13.63
CA PRO A 24 -20.49 11.21 -12.87
C PRO A 24 -19.14 10.74 -13.46
N SER A 25 -18.23 11.68 -13.70
CA SER A 25 -16.95 11.41 -14.32
C SER A 25 -15.84 12.13 -13.56
N TYR A 26 -14.62 11.59 -13.62
CA TYR A 26 -13.47 12.32 -13.12
C TYR A 26 -12.85 13.20 -14.18
N THR A 27 -12.24 14.29 -13.73
CA THR A 27 -11.29 15.08 -14.50
C THR A 27 -10.10 15.38 -13.59
N ILE A 28 -8.93 14.87 -13.95
CA ILE A 28 -7.67 15.25 -13.30
C ILE A 28 -7.03 16.31 -14.18
N MET A 29 -6.76 17.48 -13.59
CA MET A 29 -6.04 18.58 -14.24
C MET A 29 -4.70 18.74 -13.55
N GLY A 30 -3.60 18.51 -14.28
CA GLY A 30 -2.26 18.66 -13.77
C GLY A 30 -1.57 19.89 -14.35
N THR A 31 -0.83 20.63 -13.51
CA THR A 31 0.08 21.71 -13.92
C THR A 31 1.52 21.34 -13.61
N VAL A 32 2.44 21.71 -14.47
CA VAL A 32 3.86 21.39 -14.37
C VAL A 32 4.67 22.64 -14.62
N ALA A 33 5.47 23.04 -13.62
CA ALA A 33 6.29 24.26 -13.71
C ALA A 33 7.63 24.05 -14.46
N GLN A 34 8.04 22.78 -14.72
CA GLN A 34 9.30 22.46 -15.37
C GLN A 34 9.14 22.39 -16.89
N SER A 35 9.83 23.27 -17.61
CA SER A 35 9.83 23.29 -19.08
C SER A 35 10.45 22.04 -19.73
N GLU A 36 11.38 21.37 -19.04
CA GLU A 36 11.99 20.12 -19.50
C GLU A 36 11.02 18.93 -19.54
N LEU A 37 9.86 19.06 -18.94
CA LEU A 37 8.81 18.04 -18.95
C LEU A 37 7.81 18.25 -20.11
N GLU A 38 7.93 19.35 -20.86
CA GLU A 38 7.08 19.59 -22.03
C GLU A 38 7.22 18.45 -23.06
N GLY A 39 6.10 17.97 -23.58
CA GLY A 39 6.04 16.83 -24.50
C GLY A 39 6.26 15.45 -23.84
N LYS A 40 6.56 15.38 -22.54
CA LYS A 40 6.70 14.10 -21.84
C LYS A 40 5.36 13.43 -21.62
N LYS A 41 5.39 12.10 -21.64
CA LYS A 41 4.22 11.28 -21.38
C LYS A 41 3.95 11.16 -19.88
N VAL A 42 2.68 11.30 -19.52
CA VAL A 42 2.17 11.15 -18.15
C VAL A 42 1.29 9.92 -18.12
N PHE A 43 1.44 9.08 -17.12
CA PHE A 43 0.68 7.86 -16.93
C PHE A 43 -0.15 7.94 -15.66
N LEU A 44 -1.41 7.50 -15.74
CA LEU A 44 -2.26 7.24 -14.58
C LEU A 44 -2.29 5.72 -14.35
N ILE A 45 -1.83 5.27 -13.19
CA ILE A 45 -1.58 3.86 -12.89
C ILE A 45 -2.32 3.47 -11.60
N ILE A 46 -2.94 2.29 -11.55
CA ILE A 46 -3.52 1.74 -10.31
C ILE A 46 -2.38 1.35 -9.35
N ASN A 47 -2.53 1.70 -8.08
CA ASN A 47 -1.70 1.27 -6.93
C ASN A 47 -0.19 1.54 -7.01
N GLY A 48 0.31 2.25 -8.03
CA GLY A 48 1.68 2.76 -8.08
C GLY A 48 2.85 1.76 -8.05
N TRP A 49 2.61 0.45 -7.93
CA TRP A 49 3.65 -0.57 -7.71
C TRP A 49 3.69 -1.67 -8.76
N THR A 50 2.73 -1.73 -9.66
CA THR A 50 2.72 -2.76 -10.71
C THR A 50 3.51 -2.29 -11.92
N SER A 51 4.48 -3.07 -12.34
CA SER A 51 5.29 -2.86 -13.55
C SER A 51 4.61 -3.39 -14.83
N GLY A 52 3.39 -3.91 -14.73
CA GLY A 52 2.65 -4.48 -15.86
C GLY A 52 1.84 -3.44 -16.63
N LYS A 53 1.66 -3.66 -17.94
CA LYS A 53 0.83 -2.80 -18.81
C LYS A 53 -0.63 -2.71 -18.34
N ASP A 54 -1.13 -3.74 -17.67
CA ASP A 54 -2.51 -3.84 -17.17
C ASP A 54 -2.80 -2.90 -15.99
N ALA A 55 -1.76 -2.32 -15.40
CA ALA A 55 -1.89 -1.33 -14.33
C ALA A 55 -2.14 0.09 -14.83
N ILE A 56 -1.88 0.38 -16.10
CA ILE A 56 -2.07 1.70 -16.70
C ILE A 56 -3.55 1.89 -17.00
N ILE A 57 -4.17 2.87 -16.33
CA ILE A 57 -5.56 3.28 -16.58
C ILE A 57 -5.62 4.14 -17.83
N ASP A 58 -4.71 5.13 -17.93
CA ASP A 58 -4.69 6.11 -19.02
C ASP A 58 -3.30 6.73 -19.17
N SER A 59 -3.07 7.39 -20.30
CA SER A 59 -1.84 8.18 -20.53
C SER A 59 -2.13 9.39 -21.39
N THR A 60 -1.44 10.49 -21.12
CA THR A 60 -1.52 11.75 -21.84
C THR A 60 -0.13 12.38 -22.03
N ILE A 61 -0.07 13.54 -22.65
CA ILE A 61 1.19 14.29 -22.88
C ILE A 61 1.05 15.66 -22.21
N ILE A 62 2.14 16.17 -21.64
CA ILE A 62 2.25 17.54 -21.15
C ILE A 62 2.31 18.49 -22.35
N ALA A 63 1.37 19.42 -22.43
CA ALA A 63 1.32 20.44 -23.46
C ALA A 63 1.05 21.81 -22.83
N ASN A 64 1.91 22.79 -23.09
CA ASN A 64 1.87 24.12 -22.47
C ASN A 64 1.87 24.08 -20.92
N GLY A 65 2.67 23.16 -20.36
CA GLY A 65 2.78 22.98 -18.92
C GLY A 65 1.56 22.36 -18.24
N VAL A 66 0.62 21.77 -18.99
CA VAL A 66 -0.59 21.14 -18.44
C VAL A 66 -0.79 19.74 -19.00
N TYR A 67 -1.48 18.89 -18.23
CA TYR A 67 -1.99 17.60 -18.69
C TYR A 67 -3.38 17.33 -18.12
N THR A 68 -4.16 16.48 -18.79
CA THR A 68 -5.52 16.17 -18.36
C THR A 68 -5.83 14.70 -18.56
N PHE A 69 -6.47 14.08 -17.56
CA PHE A 69 -7.13 12.78 -17.67
C PHE A 69 -8.64 12.96 -17.49
N LYS A 70 -9.44 12.25 -18.24
CA LYS A 70 -10.91 12.23 -18.14
C LYS A 70 -11.41 10.81 -18.23
N GLY A 71 -12.38 10.45 -17.39
CA GLY A 71 -12.97 9.13 -17.45
C GLY A 71 -13.98 8.90 -16.33
N TYR A 72 -14.27 7.65 -16.07
CA TYR A 72 -15.21 7.20 -15.06
C TYR A 72 -14.55 6.12 -14.19
N THR A 73 -14.87 6.13 -12.91
CA THR A 73 -14.54 5.02 -12.01
C THR A 73 -15.77 4.60 -11.24
N GLU A 74 -16.00 3.29 -11.13
CA GLU A 74 -17.14 2.75 -10.39
C GLU A 74 -17.01 3.02 -8.89
N THR A 75 -15.79 2.90 -8.38
CA THR A 75 -15.45 3.13 -6.97
C THR A 75 -14.20 3.97 -6.87
N PRO A 76 -14.02 4.75 -5.78
CA PRO A 76 -12.76 5.44 -5.53
C PRO A 76 -11.57 4.47 -5.49
N LYS A 77 -10.43 4.87 -6.04
CA LYS A 77 -9.21 4.04 -6.14
C LYS A 77 -7.99 4.84 -5.74
N TYR A 78 -7.02 4.16 -5.15
CA TYR A 78 -5.70 4.73 -4.94
C TYR A 78 -4.86 4.54 -6.20
N CYS A 79 -4.39 5.64 -6.77
CA CYS A 79 -3.67 5.68 -8.04
C CYS A 79 -2.37 6.47 -7.92
N CYS A 80 -1.47 6.24 -8.86
CA CYS A 80 -0.24 7.01 -9.04
C CYS A 80 -0.25 7.69 -10.40
N ILE A 81 0.09 8.97 -10.42
CA ILE A 81 0.45 9.70 -11.63
C ILE A 81 1.98 9.68 -11.71
N THR A 82 2.53 9.20 -12.81
CA THR A 82 3.98 9.12 -13.01
C THR A 82 4.42 9.75 -14.32
N ILE A 83 5.56 10.44 -14.27
CA ILE A 83 6.25 11.02 -15.42
C ILE A 83 7.65 10.41 -15.43
N ASN A 84 8.18 10.07 -16.59
CA ASN A 84 9.48 9.41 -16.78
C ASN A 84 9.65 8.11 -15.96
N PRO A 85 8.76 7.11 -16.10
CA PRO A 85 8.80 5.89 -15.30
C PRO A 85 10.08 5.06 -15.46
N ASP A 86 10.77 5.18 -16.60
CA ASP A 86 11.99 4.45 -16.91
C ASP A 86 13.27 5.16 -16.43
N ASP A 87 13.17 6.41 -16.01
CA ASP A 87 14.28 7.22 -15.50
C ASP A 87 14.17 7.41 -14.00
N ARG A 88 14.81 6.53 -13.22
CA ARG A 88 14.74 6.55 -11.75
C ARG A 88 15.19 7.87 -11.11
N GLU A 89 16.10 8.60 -11.74
CA GLU A 89 16.62 9.85 -11.20
C GLU A 89 15.67 11.04 -11.44
N ASN A 90 14.99 11.03 -12.59
CA ASN A 90 14.07 12.10 -12.98
C ASN A 90 12.60 11.69 -12.94
N MET A 91 12.30 10.52 -12.38
CA MET A 91 10.92 10.05 -12.20
C MET A 91 10.18 10.91 -11.20
N ILE A 92 9.03 11.45 -11.62
CA ILE A 92 8.08 12.12 -10.73
C ILE A 92 6.92 11.17 -10.46
N ARG A 93 6.58 11.02 -9.19
CA ARG A 93 5.43 10.24 -8.73
C ARG A 93 4.55 11.06 -7.82
N THR A 94 3.27 11.06 -8.12
CA THR A 94 2.25 11.68 -7.27
C THR A 94 1.13 10.69 -7.05
N PHE A 95 0.78 10.43 -5.79
CA PHE A 95 -0.30 9.53 -5.45
C PHE A 95 -1.60 10.33 -5.29
N VAL A 96 -2.67 9.86 -5.89
CA VAL A 96 -3.99 10.51 -5.91
C VAL A 96 -5.08 9.51 -5.56
N VAL A 97 -6.16 9.99 -4.97
CA VAL A 97 -7.42 9.24 -4.88
C VAL A 97 -8.24 9.58 -6.12
N LEU A 98 -8.39 8.60 -7.01
CA LEU A 98 -9.22 8.71 -8.21
C LEU A 98 -10.68 8.51 -7.83
N GLU A 99 -11.49 9.54 -7.99
CA GLU A 99 -12.95 9.54 -7.77
C GLU A 99 -13.64 10.43 -8.81
N ASN A 100 -14.93 10.21 -9.06
CA ASN A 100 -15.67 10.96 -10.09
C ASN A 100 -15.92 12.41 -9.68
N ALA A 101 -14.87 13.21 -9.74
CA ALA A 101 -14.83 14.63 -9.38
C ALA A 101 -13.73 15.36 -10.15
N LYS A 102 -13.58 16.65 -9.89
CA LYS A 102 -12.45 17.46 -10.39
C LYS A 102 -11.30 17.37 -9.39
N ILE A 103 -10.16 16.87 -9.85
CA ILE A 103 -8.94 16.69 -9.07
C ILE A 103 -7.86 17.57 -9.68
N HIS A 104 -7.14 18.31 -8.87
CA HIS A 104 -6.02 19.17 -9.26
C HIS A 104 -4.72 18.58 -8.75
N VAL A 105 -3.69 18.57 -9.60
CA VAL A 105 -2.35 18.09 -9.28
C VAL A 105 -1.34 19.11 -9.77
N ASP A 106 -0.66 19.78 -8.84
CA ASP A 106 0.32 20.80 -9.18
C ASP A 106 1.73 20.30 -8.89
N ILE A 107 2.62 20.41 -9.86
CA ILE A 107 4.04 20.06 -9.75
C ILE A 107 4.84 21.35 -9.85
N ASN A 108 5.40 21.82 -8.73
CA ASN A 108 6.16 23.06 -8.68
C ASN A 108 7.59 22.90 -9.23
N ALA A 109 8.33 24.00 -9.36
CA ALA A 109 9.70 24.01 -9.90
C ALA A 109 10.70 23.13 -9.11
N LYS A 110 10.41 22.78 -7.86
CA LYS A 110 11.21 21.86 -7.04
C LYS A 110 10.81 20.41 -7.16
N LYS A 111 9.91 20.07 -8.10
CA LYS A 111 9.29 18.74 -8.28
C LYS A 111 8.45 18.30 -7.07
N GLU A 112 8.05 19.24 -6.20
CA GLU A 112 7.10 18.94 -5.14
C GLU A 112 5.70 18.96 -5.71
N THR A 113 4.87 18.01 -5.26
CA THR A 113 3.52 17.84 -5.75
C THR A 113 2.51 18.23 -4.68
N THR A 114 1.42 18.87 -5.10
CA THR A 114 0.24 19.13 -4.29
C THR A 114 -1.00 18.61 -4.98
N ILE A 115 -1.94 18.07 -4.21
CA ILE A 115 -3.17 17.47 -4.71
C ILE A 115 -4.34 18.13 -3.99
N SER A 116 -5.41 18.46 -4.73
CA SER A 116 -6.59 19.08 -4.16
C SER A 116 -7.85 18.84 -4.98
N GLY A 117 -8.98 19.34 -4.50
CA GLY A 117 -10.24 19.40 -5.22
C GLY A 117 -11.29 18.40 -4.77
N THR A 118 -10.93 17.46 -3.87
CA THR A 118 -11.89 16.53 -3.27
C THR A 118 -11.56 16.27 -1.81
N ALA A 119 -12.55 15.89 -1.01
CA ALA A 119 -12.34 15.62 0.41
C ALA A 119 -11.29 14.53 0.66
N TYR A 120 -11.27 13.46 -0.16
CA TYR A 120 -10.29 12.39 -0.02
C TYR A 120 -8.87 12.86 -0.38
N ASN A 121 -8.73 13.60 -1.47
CA ASN A 121 -7.42 14.12 -1.89
C ASN A 121 -6.91 15.19 -0.93
N ASP A 122 -7.76 16.09 -0.44
CA ASP A 122 -7.38 17.12 0.52
C ASP A 122 -6.94 16.53 1.88
N GLN A 123 -7.63 15.48 2.36
CA GLN A 123 -7.23 14.73 3.56
C GLN A 123 -5.88 14.03 3.36
N PHE A 124 -5.71 13.39 2.21
CA PHE A 124 -4.50 12.67 1.89
C PHE A 124 -3.30 13.62 1.71
N GLN A 125 -3.49 14.77 1.08
CA GLN A 125 -2.48 15.82 0.96
C GLN A 125 -2.00 16.31 2.34
N LYS A 126 -2.92 16.65 3.24
CA LYS A 126 -2.58 17.07 4.63
C LYS A 126 -1.79 16.00 5.37
N PHE A 127 -2.16 14.73 5.19
CA PHE A 127 -1.43 13.62 5.76
C PHE A 127 0.00 13.52 5.19
N GLN A 128 0.17 13.57 3.86
CA GLN A 128 1.49 13.55 3.23
C GLN A 128 2.37 14.72 3.71
N GLU A 129 1.81 15.92 3.83
CA GLU A 129 2.52 17.09 4.38
C GLU A 129 2.98 16.86 5.81
N SER A 130 2.13 16.26 6.66
CA SER A 130 2.47 15.94 8.04
C SER A 130 3.61 14.93 8.16
N LEU A 131 3.76 14.04 7.17
CA LEU A 131 4.83 13.03 7.14
C LEU A 131 6.18 13.58 6.70
N ARG A 132 6.23 14.66 5.91
CA ARG A 132 7.50 15.15 5.30
C ARG A 132 8.61 15.35 6.32
N GLY A 133 8.31 16.06 7.42
CA GLY A 133 9.30 16.34 8.45
C GLY A 133 9.83 15.09 9.17
N PRO A 134 8.96 14.29 9.77
CA PRO A 134 9.35 13.03 10.42
C PRO A 134 10.03 12.04 9.48
N ASP A 135 9.54 11.86 8.26
CA ASP A 135 10.11 10.94 7.27
C ASP A 135 11.52 11.38 6.83
N GLN A 136 11.71 12.68 6.56
CA GLN A 136 13.03 13.22 6.21
C GLN A 136 14.05 13.04 7.34
N LYS A 137 13.66 13.32 8.58
CA LYS A 137 14.53 13.13 9.75
C LYS A 137 14.86 11.66 9.97
N TRP A 138 13.87 10.77 9.84
CA TRP A 138 14.09 9.34 9.95
C TRP A 138 15.06 8.84 8.88
N ARG A 139 14.82 9.18 7.59
CA ARG A 139 15.68 8.78 6.48
C ARG A 139 17.12 9.26 6.67
N LYS A 140 17.30 10.50 7.12
CA LYS A 140 18.63 11.05 7.40
C LYS A 140 19.35 10.26 8.49
N ALA A 141 18.72 9.99 9.61
CA ALA A 141 19.31 9.24 10.71
C ALA A 141 19.59 7.77 10.32
N ALA A 142 18.64 7.12 9.64
CA ALA A 142 18.80 5.73 9.18
C ALA A 142 19.89 5.59 8.12
N SER A 143 20.01 6.54 7.19
CA SER A 143 21.05 6.56 6.16
C SER A 143 22.43 6.78 6.78
N ALA A 144 22.56 7.72 7.71
CA ALA A 144 23.82 7.97 8.43
C ALA A 144 24.28 6.74 9.24
N LEU A 145 23.33 6.10 9.94
CA LEU A 145 23.60 4.86 10.68
C LEU A 145 24.10 3.78 9.73
N ARG A 146 23.37 3.51 8.64
CA ARG A 146 23.73 2.47 7.67
C ARG A 146 25.11 2.72 7.05
N ALA A 147 25.36 3.94 6.58
CA ALA A 147 26.63 4.30 5.94
C ALA A 147 27.80 4.17 6.93
N GLY A 148 27.62 4.67 8.14
CA GLY A 148 28.66 4.62 9.18
C GLY A 148 28.96 3.21 9.67
N THR A 149 27.94 2.36 9.84
CA THR A 149 28.11 0.93 10.19
C THR A 149 28.83 0.18 9.07
N GLN A 150 28.47 0.40 7.82
CA GLN A 150 29.11 -0.24 6.65
C GLN A 150 30.60 0.18 6.50
N ALA A 151 30.91 1.45 6.80
CA ALA A 151 32.27 1.98 6.73
C ALA A 151 33.10 1.67 7.99
N GLY A 152 32.51 1.19 9.08
CA GLY A 152 33.18 1.00 10.36
C GLY A 152 33.66 2.30 11.00
N THR A 153 33.02 3.43 10.70
CA THR A 153 33.49 4.78 11.09
C THR A 153 32.76 5.35 12.31
N LEU A 154 31.70 4.68 12.81
CA LEU A 154 30.94 5.14 13.97
C LEU A 154 31.63 4.76 15.29
N SER A 155 31.76 5.73 16.20
CA SER A 155 32.04 5.40 17.59
C SER A 155 30.78 4.78 18.23
N PRO A 156 30.92 4.00 19.32
CA PRO A 156 29.78 3.41 20.04
C PRO A 156 28.73 4.45 20.46
N ASP A 157 29.15 5.64 20.86
CA ASP A 157 28.23 6.73 21.25
C ASP A 157 27.50 7.33 20.04
N GLN A 158 28.17 7.48 18.90
CA GLN A 158 27.54 7.95 17.65
C GLN A 158 26.50 6.94 17.15
N GLU A 159 26.83 5.65 17.16
CA GLU A 159 25.91 4.59 16.76
C GLU A 159 24.67 4.58 17.67
N LYS A 160 24.87 4.62 18.99
CA LYS A 160 23.80 4.67 19.99
C LYS A 160 22.88 5.89 19.80
N ASN A 161 23.45 7.06 19.52
CA ASN A 161 22.68 8.28 19.30
C ASN A 161 21.85 8.20 18.00
N LEU A 162 22.45 7.73 16.89
CA LEU A 162 21.76 7.55 15.62
C LEU A 162 20.64 6.51 15.71
N LEU A 163 20.85 5.41 16.44
CA LEU A 163 19.81 4.41 16.73
C LEU A 163 18.64 5.04 17.49
N LYS A 164 18.93 5.83 18.53
CA LYS A 164 17.90 6.52 19.34
C LYS A 164 17.11 7.53 18.51
N GLU A 165 17.78 8.34 17.69
CA GLU A 165 17.15 9.30 16.79
C GLU A 165 16.30 8.61 15.75
N SER A 166 16.83 7.60 15.08
CA SER A 166 16.11 6.81 14.08
C SER A 166 14.84 6.18 14.67
N ALA A 167 14.95 5.57 15.85
CA ALA A 167 13.82 4.97 16.54
C ALA A 167 12.75 6.02 16.92
N LYS A 168 13.16 7.21 17.40
CA LYS A 168 12.25 8.31 17.73
C LYS A 168 11.46 8.76 16.49
N TYR A 169 12.16 9.11 15.42
CA TYR A 169 11.50 9.64 14.22
C TYR A 169 10.65 8.59 13.52
N ARG A 170 11.06 7.31 13.56
CA ARG A 170 10.24 6.21 13.10
C ARG A 170 8.93 6.11 13.90
N LYS A 171 9.00 6.19 15.22
CA LYS A 171 7.81 6.17 16.09
C LYS A 171 6.86 7.34 15.78
N ASP A 172 7.41 8.55 15.61
CA ASP A 172 6.62 9.74 15.28
C ASP A 172 5.89 9.55 13.93
N ARG A 173 6.61 9.06 12.91
CA ARG A 173 6.06 8.73 11.59
C ARG A 173 4.98 7.65 11.67
N ASP A 174 5.26 6.54 12.35
CA ASP A 174 4.34 5.40 12.47
C ASP A 174 3.05 5.80 13.23
N SER A 175 3.16 6.72 14.20
CA SER A 175 2.02 7.29 14.90
C SER A 175 1.13 8.14 13.98
N LEU A 176 1.73 8.94 13.09
CA LEU A 176 0.98 9.74 12.10
C LEU A 176 0.25 8.82 11.11
N ILE A 177 0.92 7.79 10.62
CA ILE A 177 0.32 6.79 9.71
C ILE A 177 -0.85 6.08 10.40
N PHE A 178 -0.64 5.59 11.62
CA PHE A 178 -1.68 4.89 12.38
C PHE A 178 -2.92 5.78 12.59
N ASN A 179 -2.72 7.02 13.02
CA ASN A 179 -3.82 7.97 13.26
C ASN A 179 -4.53 8.35 11.96
N PHE A 180 -3.80 8.51 10.85
CA PHE A 180 -4.42 8.76 9.56
C PHE A 180 -5.32 7.61 9.13
N ILE A 181 -4.83 6.37 9.18
CA ILE A 181 -5.62 5.18 8.82
C ILE A 181 -6.85 5.07 9.72
N LYS A 182 -6.68 5.17 11.04
CA LYS A 182 -7.76 5.04 12.02
C LYS A 182 -8.89 6.04 11.76
N ASN A 183 -8.54 7.30 11.46
CA ASN A 183 -9.51 8.36 11.28
C ASN A 183 -10.08 8.44 9.85
N ASN A 184 -9.46 7.76 8.88
CA ASN A 184 -9.77 7.87 7.46
C ASN A 184 -9.85 6.51 6.75
N ILE A 185 -10.23 5.45 7.44
CA ILE A 185 -10.21 4.08 6.86
C ILE A 185 -11.08 3.94 5.60
N ASN A 186 -12.05 4.83 5.38
CA ASN A 186 -12.87 4.85 4.18
C ASN A 186 -12.23 5.65 3.01
N ASN A 187 -11.04 6.23 3.22
CA ASN A 187 -10.25 6.90 2.20
C ASN A 187 -9.29 5.90 1.53
N PRO A 188 -9.29 5.76 0.18
CA PRO A 188 -8.36 4.87 -0.53
C PRO A 188 -6.87 5.08 -0.21
N GLY A 189 -6.44 6.30 0.09
CA GLY A 189 -5.08 6.57 0.56
C GLY A 189 -4.74 5.86 1.87
N ALA A 190 -5.72 5.69 2.77
CA ALA A 190 -5.53 4.97 4.02
C ALA A 190 -5.39 3.45 3.81
N TRP A 191 -6.03 2.86 2.77
CA TRP A 191 -5.90 1.43 2.48
C TRP A 191 -4.47 1.08 2.06
N SER A 192 -3.85 1.94 1.24
CA SER A 192 -2.45 1.78 0.85
C SER A 192 -1.51 1.83 2.05
N GLU A 193 -1.69 2.79 2.94
CA GLU A 193 -0.89 2.89 4.16
C GLU A 193 -1.11 1.71 5.10
N LEU A 194 -2.35 1.24 5.24
CA LEU A 194 -2.69 0.04 6.02
C LEU A 194 -1.98 -1.20 5.46
N HIS A 195 -2.03 -1.41 4.15
CA HIS A 195 -1.34 -2.52 3.50
C HIS A 195 0.17 -2.50 3.81
N ASN A 196 0.81 -1.34 3.70
CA ASN A 196 2.25 -1.18 3.91
C ASN A 196 2.68 -1.41 5.36
N CYS A 197 1.86 -1.05 6.35
CA CYS A 197 2.22 -1.17 7.77
C CYS A 197 1.69 -2.44 8.45
N ALA A 198 0.74 -3.15 7.86
CA ALA A 198 0.02 -4.27 8.48
C ALA A 198 0.93 -5.41 8.96
N VAL A 199 2.05 -5.65 8.28
CA VAL A 199 3.00 -6.72 8.63
C VAL A 199 3.70 -6.49 9.99
N PHE A 200 3.72 -5.24 10.46
CA PHE A 200 4.36 -4.84 11.71
C PHE A 200 3.37 -4.62 12.87
N LEU A 201 2.06 -4.80 12.62
CA LEU A 201 1.02 -4.52 13.60
C LEU A 201 0.49 -5.79 14.27
N SER A 202 0.14 -5.67 15.56
CA SER A 202 -0.56 -6.73 16.28
C SER A 202 -2.01 -6.87 15.81
N VAL A 203 -2.63 -8.00 16.14
CA VAL A 203 -4.04 -8.29 15.82
C VAL A 203 -4.97 -7.20 16.36
N GLU A 204 -4.73 -6.74 17.61
CA GLU A 204 -5.55 -5.73 18.25
C GLU A 204 -5.50 -4.40 17.48
N LYS A 205 -4.29 -3.99 17.07
CA LYS A 205 -4.10 -2.79 16.27
C LYS A 205 -4.73 -2.89 14.88
N LEU A 206 -4.60 -4.05 14.23
CA LEU A 206 -5.25 -4.27 12.93
C LEU A 206 -6.78 -4.19 13.06
N LYS A 207 -7.36 -4.81 14.08
CA LYS A 207 -8.80 -4.71 14.36
C LYS A 207 -9.23 -3.26 14.64
N GLU A 208 -8.45 -2.54 15.45
CA GLU A 208 -8.70 -1.12 15.74
C GLU A 208 -8.75 -0.27 14.46
N LEU A 209 -7.83 -0.51 13.54
CA LEU A 209 -7.74 0.27 12.29
C LEU A 209 -8.92 0.02 11.35
N ILE A 210 -9.43 -1.22 11.25
CA ILE A 210 -10.55 -1.54 10.34
C ILE A 210 -11.92 -1.38 10.99
N ALA A 211 -12.01 -1.09 12.29
CA ALA A 211 -13.28 -0.98 13.02
C ALA A 211 -14.22 0.10 12.47
N GLY A 212 -13.68 1.18 11.91
CA GLY A 212 -14.45 2.28 11.29
C GLY A 212 -14.80 2.08 9.82
N ALA A 213 -14.45 0.94 9.23
CA ALA A 213 -14.69 0.66 7.81
C ALA A 213 -16.19 0.41 7.55
N ASN A 214 -16.74 1.09 6.54
CA ASN A 214 -18.09 0.86 6.06
C ASN A 214 -18.18 -0.44 5.22
N GLU A 215 -19.40 -0.84 4.82
CA GLU A 215 -19.61 -2.08 4.05
C GLU A 215 -18.85 -2.12 2.72
N GLN A 216 -18.71 -0.99 2.05
CA GLN A 216 -17.97 -0.90 0.78
C GLN A 216 -16.48 -1.08 1.03
N THR A 217 -15.94 -0.39 2.03
CA THR A 217 -14.52 -0.49 2.42
C THR A 217 -14.16 -1.89 2.89
N MET A 218 -15.05 -2.58 3.61
CA MET A 218 -14.83 -3.97 4.04
C MET A 218 -14.73 -4.98 2.89
N LYS A 219 -15.16 -4.62 1.67
CA LYS A 219 -15.09 -5.45 0.45
C LYS A 219 -13.87 -5.09 -0.42
N ILE A 220 -13.14 -4.04 -0.11
CA ILE A 220 -11.94 -3.64 -0.82
C ILE A 220 -10.84 -4.69 -0.61
N HIS A 221 -10.12 -5.02 -1.68
CA HIS A 221 -9.12 -6.09 -1.67
C HIS A 221 -8.12 -5.96 -0.53
N GLU A 222 -7.54 -4.77 -0.33
CA GLU A 222 -6.56 -4.49 0.72
C GLU A 222 -7.14 -4.75 2.13
N VAL A 223 -8.38 -4.37 2.37
CA VAL A 223 -9.04 -4.59 3.66
C VAL A 223 -9.41 -6.06 3.85
N VAL A 224 -9.84 -6.75 2.79
CA VAL A 224 -10.10 -8.21 2.82
C VAL A 224 -8.83 -8.97 3.17
N GLU A 225 -7.68 -8.60 2.61
CA GLU A 225 -6.39 -9.23 2.96
C GLU A 225 -6.02 -8.98 4.44
N ILE A 226 -6.30 -7.81 4.99
CA ILE A 226 -6.13 -7.54 6.43
C ILE A 226 -7.04 -8.43 7.28
N GLN A 227 -8.29 -8.63 6.89
CA GLN A 227 -9.21 -9.53 7.59
C GLN A 227 -8.70 -10.98 7.58
N LYS A 228 -8.20 -11.45 6.43
CA LYS A 228 -7.56 -12.78 6.32
C LYS A 228 -6.32 -12.89 7.22
N ARG A 229 -5.49 -11.84 7.23
CA ARG A 229 -4.32 -11.78 8.10
C ARG A 229 -4.68 -11.83 9.57
N ILE A 230 -5.68 -11.08 10.02
CA ILE A 230 -6.19 -11.12 11.39
C ILE A 230 -6.57 -12.56 11.77
N LYS A 231 -7.37 -13.23 10.95
CA LYS A 231 -7.78 -14.62 11.18
C LYS A 231 -6.59 -15.58 11.25
N ALA A 232 -5.61 -15.42 10.38
CA ALA A 232 -4.40 -16.23 10.37
C ALA A 232 -3.57 -16.03 11.65
N LEU A 233 -3.36 -14.78 12.07
CA LEU A 233 -2.63 -14.43 13.30
C LEU A 233 -3.35 -14.95 14.57
N GLU A 234 -4.68 -14.86 14.61
CA GLU A 234 -5.47 -15.44 15.71
C GLU A 234 -5.33 -16.95 15.78
N LYS A 235 -5.34 -17.63 14.63
CA LYS A 235 -5.18 -19.09 14.53
C LYS A 235 -3.78 -19.55 14.97
N THR A 236 -2.76 -18.71 14.79
CA THR A 236 -1.36 -19.02 15.13
C THR A 236 -0.86 -18.30 16.39
N ALA A 237 -1.77 -17.74 17.19
CA ALA A 237 -1.41 -17.06 18.42
C ALA A 237 -0.82 -18.02 19.46
N ILE A 238 -0.08 -17.46 20.42
CA ILE A 238 0.47 -18.25 21.54
C ILE A 238 -0.66 -18.98 22.28
N GLY A 239 -0.46 -20.27 22.50
CA GLY A 239 -1.45 -21.15 23.15
C GLY A 239 -2.45 -21.80 22.18
N GLN A 240 -2.43 -21.46 20.89
CA GLN A 240 -3.23 -22.16 19.90
C GLN A 240 -2.54 -23.44 19.43
N PRO A 241 -3.30 -24.47 19.04
CA PRO A 241 -2.74 -25.64 18.36
C PRO A 241 -1.99 -25.22 17.10
N PHE A 242 -0.87 -25.89 16.82
CA PHE A 242 -0.14 -25.66 15.57
C PHE A 242 -1.01 -26.03 14.36
N THR A 243 -0.76 -25.38 13.24
CA THR A 243 -1.34 -25.77 11.95
C THR A 243 -0.39 -26.72 11.25
N ASP A 244 -0.85 -27.91 10.93
CA ASP A 244 -0.04 -28.88 10.22
C ASP A 244 0.26 -28.43 8.79
N LEU A 245 1.49 -28.64 8.34
CA LEU A 245 1.99 -28.32 7.02
C LEU A 245 2.68 -29.56 6.46
N SER A 246 2.31 -29.97 5.26
CA SER A 246 2.96 -31.06 4.54
C SER A 246 3.69 -30.52 3.31
N MET A 247 4.92 -30.96 3.09
CA MET A 247 5.76 -30.56 1.96
C MET A 247 6.73 -31.69 1.63
N SER A 248 7.23 -31.70 0.39
CA SER A 248 8.31 -32.61 0.01
C SER A 248 9.65 -32.05 0.53
N ASP A 249 10.47 -32.94 1.09
CA ASP A 249 11.86 -32.65 1.41
C ASP A 249 12.73 -32.57 0.12
N PRO A 250 14.02 -32.19 0.21
CA PRO A 250 14.90 -32.14 -0.97
C PRO A 250 15.04 -33.43 -1.73
N ASP A 251 14.80 -34.58 -1.08
CA ASP A 251 14.87 -35.94 -1.69
C ASP A 251 13.51 -36.35 -2.29
N GLY A 252 12.49 -35.50 -2.22
CA GLY A 252 11.14 -35.72 -2.75
C GLY A 252 10.22 -36.55 -1.84
N LYS A 253 10.61 -36.80 -0.59
CA LYS A 253 9.79 -37.51 0.38
C LYS A 253 8.82 -36.55 1.03
N GLU A 254 7.54 -36.87 1.11
CA GLU A 254 6.53 -36.16 1.86
C GLU A 254 6.83 -36.21 3.34
N ILE A 255 6.90 -35.04 3.98
CA ILE A 255 7.04 -34.86 5.43
C ILE A 255 5.98 -33.85 5.92
N ALA A 256 5.49 -34.06 7.15
CA ALA A 256 4.54 -33.20 7.79
C ALA A 256 5.12 -32.60 9.09
N LEU A 257 4.69 -31.42 9.48
CA LEU A 257 5.08 -30.81 10.75
C LEU A 257 4.66 -31.71 11.94
N SER A 258 3.53 -32.41 11.82
CA SER A 258 3.06 -33.42 12.78
C SER A 258 4.02 -34.59 12.99
N ASP A 259 4.91 -34.88 12.05
CA ASP A 259 5.95 -35.91 12.22
C ASP A 259 6.95 -35.55 13.33
N TYR A 260 7.08 -34.26 13.66
CA TYR A 260 8.05 -33.71 14.61
C TYR A 260 7.43 -33.16 15.87
N THR A 261 6.18 -32.69 15.82
CA THR A 261 5.48 -32.07 16.95
C THR A 261 4.85 -33.12 17.91
N GLY A 262 4.54 -32.73 19.13
CA GLY A 262 3.83 -33.57 20.09
C GLY A 262 4.64 -34.75 20.68
N LYS A 263 5.95 -34.85 20.42
CA LYS A 263 6.82 -35.94 20.86
C LYS A 263 7.72 -35.54 22.05
N GLY A 264 7.27 -34.60 22.89
CA GLY A 264 8.04 -34.10 24.04
C GLY A 264 9.21 -33.20 23.66
N LYS A 265 9.23 -32.69 22.40
CA LYS A 265 10.25 -31.80 21.88
C LYS A 265 9.70 -30.39 21.62
N TYR A 266 10.60 -29.41 21.72
CA TYR A 266 10.35 -28.07 21.17
C TYR A 266 10.72 -28.10 19.69
N VAL A 267 9.82 -27.61 18.82
CA VAL A 267 10.04 -27.52 17.38
C VAL A 267 10.10 -26.06 16.98
N LEU A 268 11.25 -25.61 16.49
CA LEU A 268 11.40 -24.31 15.84
C LEU A 268 11.10 -24.47 14.35
N VAL A 269 10.12 -23.73 13.85
CA VAL A 269 9.83 -23.66 12.39
C VAL A 269 10.44 -22.37 11.86
N ASP A 270 11.46 -22.51 11.01
CA ASP A 270 12.16 -21.39 10.36
C ASP A 270 11.71 -21.24 8.92
N PHE A 271 11.01 -20.14 8.60
CA PHE A 271 10.61 -19.80 7.25
C PHE A 271 11.69 -18.93 6.60
N TRP A 272 12.38 -19.45 5.62
CA TRP A 272 13.50 -18.78 4.99
C TRP A 272 13.47 -18.88 3.45
N ALA A 273 14.38 -18.15 2.78
CA ALA A 273 14.57 -18.26 1.35
C ALA A 273 16.04 -18.03 0.97
N SER A 274 16.49 -18.66 -0.12
CA SER A 274 17.87 -18.54 -0.61
C SER A 274 18.25 -17.13 -1.04
N TRP A 275 17.29 -16.31 -1.47
CA TRP A 275 17.45 -14.92 -1.86
C TRP A 275 17.26 -13.94 -0.68
N CYS A 276 16.85 -14.40 0.49
CA CYS A 276 16.66 -13.59 1.69
C CYS A 276 18.01 -13.35 2.38
N GLY A 277 18.62 -12.20 2.17
CA GLY A 277 19.90 -11.83 2.78
C GLY A 277 19.90 -11.91 4.31
N PRO A 278 18.94 -11.31 5.02
CA PRO A 278 18.84 -11.41 6.49
C PRO A 278 18.68 -12.85 6.98
N CYS A 279 17.88 -13.69 6.30
CA CYS A 279 17.70 -15.09 6.66
C CYS A 279 19.04 -15.85 6.59
N ARG A 280 19.81 -15.62 5.53
CA ARG A 280 21.14 -16.22 5.37
C ARG A 280 22.15 -15.76 6.43
N ALA A 281 22.05 -14.49 6.85
CA ALA A 281 22.91 -13.95 7.91
C ALA A 281 22.59 -14.58 9.28
N GLU A 282 21.33 -14.98 9.51
CA GLU A 282 20.89 -15.63 10.76
C GLU A 282 21.18 -17.14 10.80
N MET A 283 21.37 -17.78 9.65
CA MET A 283 21.58 -19.22 9.55
C MET A 283 22.68 -19.77 10.48
N PRO A 284 23.87 -19.13 10.65
CA PRO A 284 24.88 -19.60 11.59
C PRO A 284 24.38 -19.68 13.06
N ASN A 285 23.52 -18.72 13.47
CA ASN A 285 22.94 -18.73 14.81
C ASN A 285 21.93 -19.86 14.98
N VAL A 286 21.11 -20.12 13.95
CA VAL A 286 20.16 -21.22 13.93
C VAL A 286 20.89 -22.56 14.04
N VAL A 287 21.97 -22.76 13.29
CA VAL A 287 22.81 -23.98 13.34
C VAL A 287 23.46 -24.13 14.72
N ALA A 288 24.01 -23.06 15.28
CA ALA A 288 24.61 -23.08 16.61
C ALA A 288 23.58 -23.43 17.70
N ALA A 289 22.36 -22.89 17.61
CA ALA A 289 21.27 -23.22 18.50
C ALA A 289 20.86 -24.69 18.40
N TYR A 290 20.75 -25.24 17.18
CA TYR A 290 20.48 -26.65 16.99
C TYR A 290 21.53 -27.53 17.67
N HIS A 291 22.81 -27.34 17.39
CA HIS A 291 23.88 -28.12 18.00
C HIS A 291 23.88 -28.03 19.53
N LYS A 292 23.55 -26.88 20.09
CA LYS A 292 23.53 -26.66 21.55
C LYS A 292 22.36 -27.33 22.28
N TYR A 293 21.22 -27.47 21.58
CA TYR A 293 19.96 -27.85 22.23
C TYR A 293 19.29 -29.11 21.70
N LYS A 294 19.76 -29.73 20.59
CA LYS A 294 19.18 -30.96 20.01
C LYS A 294 19.05 -32.08 21.02
N ASP A 295 20.10 -32.31 21.85
CA ASP A 295 20.13 -33.36 22.89
C ASP A 295 19.25 -32.97 24.11
N LYS A 296 18.76 -31.72 24.16
CA LYS A 296 17.85 -31.21 25.20
C LYS A 296 16.40 -31.12 24.68
N GLY A 297 16.10 -31.72 23.54
CA GLY A 297 14.76 -31.80 23.00
C GLY A 297 14.36 -30.68 22.04
N LEU A 298 15.33 -29.94 21.45
CA LEU A 298 15.06 -28.99 20.37
C LEU A 298 15.15 -29.71 19.01
N GLU A 299 14.13 -29.50 18.19
CA GLU A 299 14.14 -29.80 16.75
C GLU A 299 13.99 -28.52 15.96
N ILE A 300 14.63 -28.41 14.78
CA ILE A 300 14.51 -27.26 13.89
C ILE A 300 14.11 -27.72 12.49
N ILE A 301 13.03 -27.16 11.96
CA ILE A 301 12.54 -27.44 10.63
C ILE A 301 12.61 -26.16 9.79
N GLY A 302 13.46 -26.18 8.77
CA GLY A 302 13.55 -25.09 7.79
C GLY A 302 12.53 -25.28 6.67
N ILE A 303 11.64 -24.30 6.48
CA ILE A 303 10.70 -24.25 5.36
C ILE A 303 11.21 -23.23 4.36
N ALA A 304 11.69 -23.73 3.20
CA ALA A 304 12.29 -22.90 2.17
C ALA A 304 11.26 -22.43 1.14
N ASN A 305 11.16 -21.10 0.92
CA ASN A 305 10.49 -20.56 -0.26
C ASN A 305 11.53 -20.29 -1.35
N MET A 306 11.53 -21.15 -2.39
CA MET A 306 12.48 -21.06 -3.51
C MET A 306 11.99 -20.10 -4.61
N ASN A 307 10.71 -19.74 -4.63
CA ASN A 307 10.16 -18.85 -5.63
C ASN A 307 10.43 -17.37 -5.24
N ARG A 308 11.10 -16.65 -6.11
CA ARG A 308 11.00 -15.19 -6.14
C ARG A 308 9.65 -14.88 -6.78
N GLY A 309 8.70 -14.36 -6.02
CA GLY A 309 7.42 -13.90 -6.53
C GLY A 309 7.57 -12.85 -7.64
#